data_b71a220bc96cb2c02dc9aeed072db870
#
_entry.id   b71a220bc96cb2c02dc9aeed072db870
#
_cell.length_a   1.000
_cell.length_b   1.000
_cell.length_c   1.000
_cell.angle_alpha   90.00
_cell.angle_beta   90.00
_cell.angle_gamma   90.00
#
_symmetry.space_group_name_H-M   'P 1'
#
loop_
_entity.id
_entity.type
_entity.pdbx_description
1 polymer ?
#
loop_
_entity_poly.entity_id
_entity_poly.type
_entity_poly.pdbx_seq_one_letter_code
_entity_poly.pdbx_strand_id
1 'polypeptide(L)'
;MQIAKKTQAKVRELAAKVDHVQVPAYYDQIVGDLYLSPDGASAAGNVNTLQEGAGESVLPKQGQKVAALTSAMAPLASFTRSNSGWMVNVSLPEAATQFGYRVGETGSFTDPGFIDALDQRTGARMPKTYFEMPPDQGKTTIYVTWRDKRGEQAEVFPINFDPTGALAGEQKSLLEQFWTSWIAFREFQGMKVYFTHLITYRCAIHEVRYGYDDGPTDKVFALPPCDPADPHGVPEKATIWMNVPPKTAAMSVKLTYVDGTQSEARKFNAPK
;
A
#
# COMPACT_ATOMS: atom_id res chain seq x y z
N MET A 1 -15.08 -6.06 31.02
CA MET A 1 -15.58 -4.70 30.78
C MET A 1 -14.71 -3.56 31.32
N GLN A 2 -14.18 -3.63 32.55
CA GLN A 2 -13.28 -2.59 33.10
C GLN A 2 -11.91 -2.47 32.43
N ILE A 3 -11.32 -3.56 31.93
CA ILE A 3 -10.01 -3.57 31.26
C ILE A 3 -10.07 -2.84 29.92
N ALA A 4 -11.12 -3.05 29.14
CA ALA A 4 -11.31 -2.38 27.85
C ALA A 4 -11.43 -0.85 28.01
N LYS A 5 -12.18 -0.36 29.01
CA LYS A 5 -12.32 1.07 29.30
C LYS A 5 -11.01 1.73 29.73
N LYS A 6 -10.16 1.03 30.50
CA LYS A 6 -8.83 1.54 30.90
C LYS A 6 -7.86 1.62 29.72
N THR A 7 -7.86 0.62 28.84
CA THR A 7 -7.03 0.59 27.63
C THR A 7 -7.46 1.71 26.68
N GLN A 8 -8.75 1.93 26.51
CA GLN A 8 -9.35 3.00 25.72
C GLN A 8 -8.91 4.40 26.18
N ALA A 9 -8.99 4.66 27.49
CA ALA A 9 -8.56 5.95 28.05
C ALA A 9 -7.07 6.19 27.84
N LYS A 10 -6.24 5.14 27.95
CA LYS A 10 -4.80 5.22 27.76
C LYS A 10 -4.42 5.46 26.29
N VAL A 11 -5.13 4.85 25.34
CA VAL A 11 -4.92 5.08 23.89
C VAL A 11 -5.27 6.52 23.52
N ARG A 12 -6.39 7.07 24.04
CA ARG A 12 -6.76 8.48 23.83
C ARG A 12 -5.74 9.46 24.43
N GLU A 13 -5.21 9.16 25.61
CA GLU A 13 -4.18 9.96 26.27
C GLU A 13 -2.86 9.95 25.47
N LEU A 14 -2.50 8.79 24.89
CA LEU A 14 -1.31 8.65 24.06
C LEU A 14 -1.49 9.32 22.68
N ALA A 15 -2.66 9.18 22.05
CA ALA A 15 -2.98 9.83 20.78
C ALA A 15 -2.99 11.37 20.91
N ALA A 16 -3.46 11.90 22.04
CA ALA A 16 -3.44 13.34 22.31
C ALA A 16 -2.03 13.92 22.53
N LYS A 17 -1.03 13.08 22.83
CA LYS A 17 0.37 13.49 23.04
C LYS A 17 1.24 13.41 21.77
N VAL A 18 0.73 12.85 20.69
CA VAL A 18 1.47 12.69 19.44
C VAL A 18 0.82 13.56 18.38
N ASP A 19 1.30 14.79 18.28
CA ASP A 19 0.76 15.85 17.40
C ASP A 19 0.77 15.54 15.89
N HIS A 20 1.19 14.36 15.46
CA HIS A 20 1.40 14.05 14.04
C HIS A 20 0.90 12.68 13.58
N VAL A 21 0.23 11.90 14.42
CA VAL A 21 -0.39 10.65 13.95
C VAL A 21 -1.84 10.93 13.58
N GLN A 22 -2.07 11.28 12.33
CA GLN A 22 -3.39 11.10 11.74
C GLN A 22 -3.64 9.59 11.69
N VAL A 23 -4.38 9.09 12.67
CA VAL A 23 -4.96 7.76 12.58
C VAL A 23 -5.88 7.79 11.36
N PRO A 24 -5.69 6.94 10.34
CA PRO A 24 -6.58 6.93 9.18
C PRO A 24 -8.03 6.82 9.64
N ALA A 25 -8.96 7.53 9.01
CA ALA A 25 -10.39 7.52 9.35
C ALA A 25 -10.96 6.09 9.44
N TYR A 26 -10.41 5.16 8.67
CA TYR A 26 -10.67 3.72 8.72
C TYR A 26 -10.32 3.08 10.09
N TYR A 27 -9.23 3.52 10.72
CA TYR A 27 -8.81 3.02 12.03
C TYR A 27 -9.72 3.56 13.14
N ASP A 28 -10.15 4.83 13.02
CA ASP A 28 -11.13 5.43 13.91
C ASP A 28 -12.49 4.73 13.81
N GLN A 29 -12.91 4.35 12.62
CA GLN A 29 -14.17 3.64 12.38
C GLN A 29 -14.16 2.24 12.99
N ILE A 30 -13.13 1.43 12.71
CA ILE A 30 -13.05 0.06 13.24
C ILE A 30 -12.77 0.04 14.75
N VAL A 31 -11.83 0.85 15.23
CA VAL A 31 -11.48 0.92 16.66
C VAL A 31 -12.53 1.69 17.44
N GLY A 32 -13.14 2.73 16.84
CA GLY A 32 -14.24 3.49 17.38
C GLY A 32 -15.49 2.62 17.60
N ASP A 33 -15.94 1.95 16.55
CA ASP A 33 -17.18 1.17 16.57
C ASP A 33 -17.06 -0.13 17.36
N LEU A 34 -15.90 -0.79 17.38
CA LEU A 34 -15.67 -2.03 18.12
C LEU A 34 -15.22 -1.84 19.57
N TYR A 35 -14.49 -0.75 19.89
CA TYR A 35 -13.83 -0.59 21.17
C TYR A 35 -14.07 0.76 21.85
N LEU A 36 -14.52 1.77 21.10
CA LEU A 36 -14.62 3.16 21.58
C LEU A 36 -16.04 3.72 21.62
N SER A 37 -17.05 2.94 21.23
CA SER A 37 -18.44 3.39 21.35
C SER A 37 -18.79 3.65 22.81
N PRO A 38 -19.29 4.83 23.19
CA PRO A 38 -19.56 5.19 24.58
C PRO A 38 -20.55 4.26 25.29
N ASP A 39 -21.41 3.63 24.54
CA ASP A 39 -22.59 2.89 25.03
C ASP A 39 -22.35 1.37 25.02
N GLY A 40 -21.21 0.88 24.55
CA GLY A 40 -20.98 -0.57 24.44
C GLY A 40 -21.92 -1.26 23.45
N ALA A 41 -22.68 -0.48 22.67
CA ALA A 41 -23.44 -1.00 21.53
C ALA A 41 -22.46 -1.32 20.42
N SER A 42 -21.97 -2.55 20.45
CA SER A 42 -21.21 -3.07 19.31
C SER A 42 -22.14 -3.18 18.10
N ALA A 43 -21.57 -3.21 16.90
CA ALA A 43 -22.27 -3.47 15.66
C ALA A 43 -23.15 -4.76 15.65
N ALA A 44 -23.19 -5.49 16.75
CA ALA A 44 -24.15 -6.56 17.01
C ALA A 44 -25.61 -6.06 17.12
N GLY A 45 -25.83 -4.76 17.38
CA GLY A 45 -27.19 -4.18 17.46
C GLY A 45 -27.88 -4.04 16.10
N ASN A 46 -27.16 -4.00 15.01
CA ASN A 46 -27.74 -3.84 13.66
C ASN A 46 -28.08 -5.16 12.96
N VAL A 47 -27.83 -6.31 13.57
CA VAL A 47 -28.22 -7.61 13.01
C VAL A 47 -29.66 -7.99 13.36
N ASN A 48 -30.30 -7.30 14.31
CA ASN A 48 -31.62 -7.66 14.80
C ASN A 48 -32.79 -6.77 14.28
N THR A 49 -32.56 -5.88 13.34
CA THR A 49 -33.64 -5.06 12.76
C THR A 49 -34.13 -5.57 11.40
N LEU A 50 -33.83 -6.82 11.05
CA LEU A 50 -34.45 -7.49 9.92
C LEU A 50 -35.18 -8.71 10.43
N GLN A 51 -36.34 -8.51 11.07
CA GLN A 51 -37.42 -9.49 11.02
C GLN A 51 -38.59 -9.18 11.92
N GLU A 52 -39.61 -8.59 11.38
CA GLU A 52 -40.99 -9.01 11.64
C GLU A 52 -41.79 -8.80 10.36
N GLY A 53 -41.86 -9.83 9.55
CA GLY A 53 -42.70 -9.95 8.38
C GLY A 53 -42.74 -11.41 7.97
N ALA A 54 -43.89 -12.05 8.24
CA ALA A 54 -44.15 -13.47 8.13
C ALA A 54 -43.71 -14.10 6.80
N GLY A 55 -43.15 -15.30 6.87
CA GLY A 55 -43.14 -16.27 5.79
C GLY A 55 -41.77 -16.85 5.45
N GLU A 56 -41.63 -18.13 5.76
CA GLU A 56 -40.61 -19.09 5.29
C GLU A 56 -39.21 -18.93 5.86
N SER A 57 -38.89 -19.84 6.75
CA SER A 57 -37.55 -20.10 7.28
C SER A 57 -36.61 -20.56 6.16
N VAL A 58 -35.90 -19.61 5.55
CA VAL A 58 -34.73 -19.90 4.76
C VAL A 58 -33.51 -19.67 5.67
N LEU A 59 -33.05 -20.78 6.27
CA LEU A 59 -31.72 -20.80 6.88
C LEU A 59 -30.70 -20.28 5.84
N PRO A 60 -29.88 -19.25 6.16
CA PRO A 60 -28.82 -18.83 5.24
C PRO A 60 -27.89 -20.02 5.00
N LYS A 61 -27.72 -20.39 3.73
CA LYS A 61 -26.82 -21.47 3.33
C LYS A 61 -25.45 -21.21 3.97
N GLN A 62 -24.93 -22.19 4.66
CA GLN A 62 -23.65 -22.17 5.41
C GLN A 62 -22.47 -21.51 4.66
N GLY A 63 -22.50 -21.51 3.31
CA GLY A 63 -21.48 -20.89 2.46
C GLY A 63 -21.39 -19.35 2.49
N GLN A 64 -22.49 -18.62 2.82
CA GLN A 64 -22.45 -17.15 2.85
C GLN A 64 -21.85 -16.59 4.15
N LYS A 65 -21.97 -17.31 5.26
CA LYS A 65 -21.34 -16.93 6.53
C LYS A 65 -19.83 -17.18 6.52
N VAL A 66 -19.38 -18.22 5.83
CA VAL A 66 -17.96 -18.57 5.69
C VAL A 66 -17.25 -17.53 4.80
N ALA A 67 -17.86 -17.08 3.69
CA ALA A 67 -17.25 -16.08 2.81
C ALA A 67 -17.05 -14.71 3.47
N ALA A 68 -17.94 -14.28 4.37
CA ALA A 68 -17.80 -13.01 5.08
C ALA A 68 -16.75 -13.08 6.20
N LEU A 69 -16.58 -14.23 6.84
CA LEU A 69 -15.54 -14.45 7.86
C LEU A 69 -14.15 -14.64 7.22
N THR A 70 -14.06 -15.29 6.05
CA THR A 70 -12.80 -15.46 5.31
C THR A 70 -12.27 -14.15 4.76
N SER A 71 -13.12 -13.20 4.37
CA SER A 71 -12.66 -11.88 3.88
C SER A 71 -11.96 -11.05 4.95
N ALA A 72 -12.37 -11.15 6.21
CA ALA A 72 -11.74 -10.45 7.34
C ALA A 72 -10.39 -11.09 7.76
N MET A 73 -10.10 -12.31 7.32
CA MET A 73 -8.89 -13.07 7.63
C MET A 73 -8.00 -13.33 6.39
N ALA A 74 -8.20 -12.59 5.32
CA ALA A 74 -7.42 -12.76 4.10
C ALA A 74 -5.96 -12.29 4.31
N PRO A 75 -4.97 -13.02 3.78
CA PRO A 75 -3.58 -12.57 3.77
C PRO A 75 -3.43 -11.36 2.85
N LEU A 76 -2.51 -10.47 3.19
CA LEU A 76 -2.16 -9.31 2.37
C LEU A 76 -0.81 -9.55 1.70
N ALA A 77 -0.67 -9.18 0.43
CA ALA A 77 0.61 -9.22 -0.26
C ALA A 77 1.06 -7.83 -0.68
N SER A 78 2.37 -7.62 -0.60
CA SER A 78 3.06 -6.48 -1.21
C SER A 78 4.06 -6.98 -2.25
N PHE A 79 4.23 -6.20 -3.30
CA PHE A 79 5.09 -6.52 -4.43
C PHE A 79 6.11 -5.41 -4.61
N THR A 80 7.38 -5.78 -4.65
CA THR A 80 8.50 -4.85 -4.86
C THR A 80 9.29 -5.26 -6.07
N ARG A 81 9.51 -4.35 -7.01
CA ARG A 81 10.27 -4.61 -8.22
C ARG A 81 11.76 -4.36 -8.00
N SER A 82 12.57 -5.36 -8.29
CA SER A 82 14.03 -5.28 -8.31
C SER A 82 14.59 -5.64 -9.70
N ASN A 83 15.88 -5.46 -9.91
CA ASN A 83 16.53 -5.86 -11.16
C ASN A 83 16.48 -7.38 -11.39
N SER A 84 16.45 -8.19 -10.32
CA SER A 84 16.40 -9.66 -10.39
C SER A 84 14.98 -10.20 -10.56
N GLY A 85 13.95 -9.42 -10.30
CA GLY A 85 12.57 -9.87 -10.38
C GLY A 85 11.64 -9.14 -9.42
N TRP A 86 10.58 -9.83 -9.03
CA TRP A 86 9.60 -9.35 -8.08
C TRP A 86 9.80 -10.02 -6.72
N MET A 87 9.98 -9.24 -5.68
CA MET A 87 9.87 -9.71 -4.30
C MET A 87 8.40 -9.66 -3.89
N VAL A 88 7.87 -10.80 -3.48
CA VAL A 88 6.51 -10.93 -2.93
C VAL A 88 6.63 -11.13 -1.43
N ASN A 89 6.02 -10.24 -0.64
CA ASN A 89 5.93 -10.38 0.81
C ASN A 89 4.47 -10.61 1.18
N VAL A 90 4.19 -11.65 1.94
CA VAL A 90 2.84 -12.01 2.38
C VAL A 90 2.72 -11.81 3.88
N SER A 91 1.78 -10.94 4.28
CA SER A 91 1.41 -10.74 5.69
C SER A 91 0.24 -11.65 6.01
N LEU A 92 0.45 -12.58 6.93
CA LEU A 92 -0.59 -13.53 7.36
C LEU A 92 -1.43 -12.89 8.48
N PRO A 93 -2.74 -13.16 8.52
CA PRO A 93 -3.64 -12.60 9.54
C PRO A 93 -3.39 -13.16 10.94
N GLU A 94 -2.69 -14.29 11.03
CA GLU A 94 -2.42 -14.98 12.29
C GLU A 94 -0.99 -15.55 12.35
N ALA A 95 -0.59 -16.04 13.51
CA ALA A 95 0.70 -16.70 13.68
C ALA A 95 0.69 -18.06 12.98
N ALA A 96 1.68 -18.29 12.13
CA ALA A 96 1.84 -19.51 11.36
C ALA A 96 3.08 -20.31 11.78
N THR A 97 2.99 -21.63 11.66
CA THR A 97 4.11 -22.56 11.86
C THR A 97 4.68 -23.09 10.54
N GLN A 98 3.97 -22.90 9.44
CA GLN A 98 4.39 -23.26 8.08
C GLN A 98 3.69 -22.33 7.09
N PHE A 99 4.34 -22.02 5.97
CA PHE A 99 3.80 -21.25 4.86
C PHE A 99 4.04 -21.96 3.55
N GLY A 100 3.08 -21.89 2.63
CA GLY A 100 3.20 -22.44 1.28
C GLY A 100 2.60 -21.51 0.25
N TYR A 101 3.21 -21.44 -0.91
CA TYR A 101 2.72 -20.65 -2.05
C TYR A 101 2.79 -21.43 -3.35
N ARG A 102 1.99 -21.02 -4.33
CA ARG A 102 2.02 -21.50 -5.70
C ARG A 102 1.71 -20.34 -6.65
N VAL A 103 2.48 -20.19 -7.70
CA VAL A 103 2.24 -19.20 -8.76
C VAL A 103 1.51 -19.87 -9.91
N GLY A 104 0.34 -19.33 -10.29
CA GLY A 104 -0.52 -19.90 -11.33
C GLY A 104 -1.45 -21.01 -10.85
N GLU A 105 -2.32 -21.48 -11.76
CA GLU A 105 -3.41 -22.41 -11.46
C GLU A 105 -2.96 -23.86 -11.20
N THR A 106 -1.78 -24.22 -11.70
CA THR A 106 -1.30 -25.60 -11.67
C THR A 106 0.02 -25.73 -10.92
N GLY A 107 0.35 -26.94 -10.52
CA GLY A 107 1.59 -27.27 -9.82
C GLY A 107 1.40 -27.46 -8.31
N SER A 108 2.48 -27.85 -7.65
CA SER A 108 2.55 -28.11 -6.22
C SER A 108 2.79 -26.79 -5.45
N PHE A 109 2.34 -26.73 -4.20
CA PHE A 109 2.75 -25.67 -3.31
C PHE A 109 4.24 -25.81 -2.98
N THR A 110 4.93 -24.67 -2.96
CA THR A 110 6.32 -24.55 -2.56
C THR A 110 6.37 -24.04 -1.12
N ASP A 111 7.13 -24.71 -0.27
CA ASP A 111 7.48 -24.23 1.07
C ASP A 111 8.82 -23.48 0.98
N PRO A 112 8.86 -22.16 1.24
CA PRO A 112 10.11 -21.40 1.17
C PRO A 112 11.00 -21.60 2.40
N GLY A 113 10.58 -22.42 3.38
CA GLY A 113 11.30 -22.72 4.61
C GLY A 113 11.13 -21.66 5.70
N PHE A 114 12.18 -21.45 6.49
CA PHE A 114 12.15 -20.61 7.69
C PHE A 114 13.22 -19.53 7.64
N ILE A 115 12.98 -18.45 8.35
CA ILE A 115 14.02 -17.47 8.68
C ILE A 115 14.70 -17.89 10.00
N ASP A 116 15.89 -17.34 10.25
CA ASP A 116 16.63 -17.62 11.49
C ASP A 116 16.14 -16.74 12.65
N ALA A 117 14.87 -16.91 12.98
CA ALA A 117 14.19 -16.21 14.07
C ALA A 117 13.09 -17.09 14.66
N LEU A 118 12.82 -16.91 15.96
CA LEU A 118 11.69 -17.54 16.64
C LEU A 118 10.52 -16.56 16.70
N ASP A 119 9.34 -17.03 16.36
CA ASP A 119 8.10 -16.28 16.59
C ASP A 119 7.73 -16.40 18.08
N GLN A 120 7.76 -15.27 18.78
CA GLN A 120 7.44 -15.22 20.23
C GLN A 120 6.01 -15.68 20.53
N ARG A 121 5.08 -15.64 19.57
CA ARG A 121 3.68 -16.05 19.72
C ARG A 121 3.52 -17.58 19.69
N THR A 122 4.39 -18.27 18.95
CA THR A 122 4.32 -19.73 18.75
C THR A 122 5.43 -20.48 19.44
N GLY A 123 6.56 -19.82 19.74
CA GLY A 123 7.80 -20.45 20.21
C GLY A 123 8.53 -21.29 19.14
N ALA A 124 8.00 -21.32 17.91
CA ALA A 124 8.56 -22.07 16.79
C ALA A 124 9.41 -21.16 15.89
N ARG A 125 10.20 -21.76 14.98
CA ARG A 125 10.90 -21.00 13.92
C ARG A 125 9.87 -20.26 13.06
N MET A 126 10.16 -19.01 12.75
CA MET A 126 9.30 -18.17 11.94
C MET A 126 9.32 -18.63 10.48
N PRO A 127 8.18 -18.98 9.86
CA PRO A 127 8.16 -19.34 8.45
C PRO A 127 8.53 -18.14 7.58
N LYS A 128 9.23 -18.41 6.48
CA LYS A 128 9.56 -17.43 5.48
C LYS A 128 8.32 -17.15 4.63
N THR A 129 7.69 -16.00 4.81
CA THR A 129 6.47 -15.60 4.09
C THR A 129 6.74 -14.69 2.90
N TYR A 130 7.93 -14.79 2.33
CA TYR A 130 8.33 -14.03 1.14
C TYR A 130 9.07 -14.94 0.15
N PHE A 131 8.95 -14.60 -1.14
CA PHE A 131 9.57 -15.34 -2.24
C PHE A 131 9.78 -14.42 -3.44
N GLU A 132 10.53 -14.89 -4.41
CA GLU A 132 10.82 -14.15 -5.64
C GLU A 132 10.07 -14.75 -6.84
N MET A 133 9.66 -13.88 -7.76
CA MET A 133 9.15 -14.24 -9.07
C MET A 133 10.02 -13.60 -10.17
N PRO A 134 10.05 -14.19 -11.38
CA PRO A 134 10.83 -13.67 -12.50
C PRO A 134 10.50 -12.21 -12.85
N PRO A 135 11.47 -11.46 -13.41
CA PRO A 135 11.27 -10.07 -13.81
C PRO A 135 10.22 -9.88 -14.91
N ASP A 136 10.04 -10.86 -15.75
CA ASP A 136 9.08 -10.93 -16.84
C ASP A 136 7.76 -11.60 -16.46
N GLN A 137 7.53 -11.83 -15.16
CA GLN A 137 6.28 -12.39 -14.67
C GLN A 137 5.10 -11.52 -15.10
N GLY A 138 4.24 -12.07 -15.95
CA GLY A 138 2.98 -11.46 -16.37
C GLY A 138 1.91 -11.53 -15.29
N LYS A 139 0.71 -11.04 -15.59
CA LYS A 139 -0.45 -11.16 -14.71
C LYS A 139 -0.71 -12.62 -14.36
N THR A 140 -0.89 -12.88 -13.09
CA THR A 140 -1.13 -14.23 -12.57
C THR A 140 -1.88 -14.20 -11.24
N THR A 141 -2.36 -15.35 -10.81
CA THR A 141 -2.86 -15.56 -9.45
C THR A 141 -1.81 -16.32 -8.65
N ILE A 142 -1.52 -15.82 -7.47
CA ILE A 142 -0.67 -16.47 -6.48
C ILE A 142 -1.59 -17.10 -5.44
N TYR A 143 -1.42 -18.38 -5.19
CA TYR A 143 -2.17 -19.10 -4.17
C TYR A 143 -1.29 -19.27 -2.96
N VAL A 144 -1.80 -18.90 -1.78
CA VAL A 144 -1.09 -19.03 -0.51
C VAL A 144 -1.92 -19.84 0.48
N THR A 145 -1.21 -20.53 1.36
CA THR A 145 -1.80 -21.30 2.47
C THR A 145 -0.79 -21.37 3.60
N TRP A 146 -1.24 -21.67 4.82
CA TRP A 146 -0.36 -21.80 5.98
C TRP A 146 -0.91 -22.80 6.98
N ARG A 147 -0.09 -23.21 7.93
CA ARG A 147 -0.53 -23.90 9.14
C ARG A 147 -0.48 -22.96 10.32
N ASP A 148 -1.55 -22.92 11.09
CA ASP A 148 -1.64 -22.15 12.31
C ASP A 148 -0.77 -22.78 13.45
N LYS A 149 -0.77 -22.16 14.61
CA LYS A 149 -0.05 -22.66 15.79
C LYS A 149 -0.58 -23.99 16.34
N ARG A 150 -1.78 -24.43 15.96
CA ARG A 150 -2.39 -25.71 16.32
C ARG A 150 -2.08 -26.82 15.31
N GLY A 151 -1.43 -26.43 14.19
CA GLY A 151 -1.15 -27.32 13.07
C GLY A 151 -2.31 -27.46 12.09
N GLU A 152 -3.39 -26.68 12.24
CA GLU A 152 -4.52 -26.69 11.32
C GLU A 152 -4.13 -25.97 10.02
N GLN A 153 -4.52 -26.57 8.89
CA GLN A 153 -4.27 -26.02 7.57
C GLN A 153 -5.30 -24.95 7.24
N ALA A 154 -4.82 -23.72 6.93
CA ALA A 154 -5.67 -22.68 6.40
C ALA A 154 -6.19 -23.03 4.99
N GLU A 155 -7.32 -22.44 4.61
CA GLU A 155 -7.80 -22.49 3.24
C GLU A 155 -6.75 -21.90 2.27
N VAL A 156 -6.92 -22.20 0.99
CA VAL A 156 -6.08 -21.64 -0.06
C VAL A 156 -6.63 -20.28 -0.48
N PHE A 157 -5.84 -19.24 -0.33
CA PHE A 157 -6.21 -17.88 -0.67
C PHE A 157 -5.59 -17.44 -1.99
N PRO A 158 -6.39 -16.98 -2.97
CA PRO A 158 -5.90 -16.40 -4.21
C PRO A 158 -5.50 -14.93 -3.99
N ILE A 159 -4.34 -14.56 -4.50
CA ILE A 159 -3.81 -13.19 -4.54
C ILE A 159 -3.54 -12.85 -6.00
N ASN A 160 -4.22 -11.85 -6.53
CA ASN A 160 -4.02 -11.41 -7.90
C ASN A 160 -2.75 -10.55 -8.02
N PHE A 161 -1.88 -10.91 -8.92
CA PHE A 161 -0.70 -10.16 -9.29
C PHE A 161 -0.89 -9.51 -10.66
N ASP A 162 -0.78 -8.19 -10.70
CA ASP A 162 -0.70 -7.39 -11.93
C ASP A 162 0.60 -6.58 -11.88
N PRO A 163 1.63 -6.92 -12.68
CA PRO A 163 2.92 -6.24 -12.62
C PRO A 163 2.82 -4.73 -12.90
N THR A 164 1.91 -4.31 -13.78
CA THR A 164 1.73 -2.88 -14.08
C THR A 164 1.15 -2.13 -12.89
N GLY A 165 0.10 -2.66 -12.28
CA GLY A 165 -0.51 -2.07 -11.09
C GLY A 165 0.41 -2.12 -9.86
N ALA A 166 1.12 -3.23 -9.68
CA ALA A 166 2.08 -3.39 -8.58
C ALA A 166 3.24 -2.38 -8.68
N LEU A 167 3.83 -2.22 -9.87
CA LEU A 167 4.89 -1.24 -10.13
C LEU A 167 4.41 0.20 -9.90
N ALA A 168 3.24 0.54 -10.43
CA ALA A 168 2.67 1.87 -10.26
C ALA A 168 2.36 2.17 -8.79
N GLY A 169 1.83 1.21 -8.04
CA GLY A 169 1.54 1.35 -6.62
C GLY A 169 2.80 1.52 -5.77
N GLU A 170 3.84 0.72 -6.02
CA GLU A 170 5.14 0.86 -5.37
C GLU A 170 5.75 2.24 -5.62
N GLN A 171 5.85 2.65 -6.89
CA GLN A 171 6.44 3.93 -7.27
C GLN A 171 5.65 5.12 -6.71
N LYS A 172 4.32 5.04 -6.69
CA LYS A 172 3.47 6.05 -6.06
C LYS A 172 3.79 6.19 -4.57
N SER A 173 3.89 5.08 -3.84
CA SER A 173 4.23 5.09 -2.42
C SER A 173 5.59 5.75 -2.16
N LEU A 174 6.61 5.46 -2.99
CA LEU A 174 7.92 6.09 -2.91
C LEU A 174 7.87 7.60 -3.22
N LEU A 175 7.11 8.01 -4.22
CA LEU A 175 6.91 9.42 -4.55
C LEU A 175 6.25 10.18 -3.39
N GLU A 176 5.24 9.61 -2.77
CA GLU A 176 4.56 10.25 -1.63
C GLU A 176 5.46 10.33 -0.40
N GLN A 177 6.20 9.26 -0.11
CA GLN A 177 7.14 9.22 1.02
C GLN A 177 8.30 10.21 0.85
N PHE A 178 8.87 10.31 -0.36
CA PHE A 178 10.03 11.13 -0.67
C PHE A 178 9.66 12.38 -1.49
N TRP A 179 8.49 12.97 -1.21
CA TRP A 179 8.01 14.14 -1.96
C TRP A 179 9.00 15.32 -2.00
N THR A 180 9.80 15.49 -0.98
CA THR A 180 10.84 16.55 -0.93
C THR A 180 11.91 16.43 -2.01
N SER A 181 12.01 15.27 -2.64
CA SER A 181 12.98 14.96 -3.70
C SER A 181 12.39 15.03 -5.11
N TRP A 182 11.09 15.39 -5.28
CA TRP A 182 10.45 15.42 -6.61
C TRP A 182 11.22 16.26 -7.60
N ILE A 183 11.71 17.44 -7.16
CA ILE A 183 12.52 18.34 -7.98
C ILE A 183 13.72 18.86 -7.19
N ALA A 184 14.77 19.24 -7.91
CA ALA A 184 15.96 19.84 -7.32
C ALA A 184 16.38 21.06 -8.14
N PHE A 185 16.59 22.20 -7.45
CA PHE A 185 17.17 23.39 -8.07
C PHE A 185 18.70 23.29 -8.10
N ARG A 186 19.28 23.74 -9.19
CA ARG A 186 20.75 23.91 -9.32
C ARG A 186 21.08 25.14 -10.14
N GLU A 187 22.06 25.86 -9.68
CA GLU A 187 22.64 27.00 -10.45
C GLU A 187 23.74 26.44 -11.37
N PHE A 188 23.48 26.51 -12.67
CA PHE A 188 24.46 26.19 -13.70
C PHE A 188 24.10 26.94 -14.97
N GLN A 189 24.86 28.03 -15.27
CA GLN A 189 24.53 28.96 -16.38
C GLN A 189 23.07 29.46 -16.29
N GLY A 190 22.71 29.96 -15.10
CA GLY A 190 21.33 30.27 -14.69
C GLY A 190 20.68 29.19 -13.85
N MET A 191 19.58 29.55 -13.22
CA MET A 191 18.83 28.60 -12.35
C MET A 191 18.13 27.54 -13.19
N LYS A 192 18.38 26.29 -12.85
CA LYS A 192 17.74 25.09 -13.43
C LYS A 192 16.99 24.32 -12.38
N VAL A 193 15.92 23.67 -12.81
CA VAL A 193 15.21 22.69 -12.01
C VAL A 193 15.28 21.32 -12.68
N TYR A 194 15.62 20.30 -11.91
CA TYR A 194 15.77 18.92 -12.34
C TYR A 194 14.56 18.10 -11.88
N PHE A 195 14.06 17.24 -12.76
CA PHE A 195 12.92 16.34 -12.56
C PHE A 195 13.34 14.87 -12.51
N THR A 196 14.62 14.59 -12.31
CA THR A 196 15.18 13.23 -12.40
C THR A 196 14.44 12.24 -11.51
N HIS A 197 14.07 12.63 -10.28
CA HIS A 197 13.32 11.76 -9.37
C HIS A 197 11.94 11.41 -9.92
N LEU A 198 11.19 12.36 -10.48
CA LEU A 198 9.90 12.09 -11.12
C LEU A 198 10.04 11.21 -12.36
N ILE A 199 11.12 11.38 -13.13
CA ILE A 199 11.43 10.54 -14.30
C ILE A 199 11.76 9.11 -13.87
N THR A 200 12.49 8.93 -12.77
CA THR A 200 12.82 7.61 -12.21
C THR A 200 11.57 6.82 -11.82
N TYR A 201 10.57 7.49 -11.29
CA TYR A 201 9.31 6.87 -10.84
C TYR A 201 8.13 7.19 -11.76
N ARG A 202 8.39 7.42 -13.04
CA ARG A 202 7.40 7.85 -14.03
C ARG A 202 6.29 6.86 -14.30
N CYS A 203 6.51 5.57 -14.01
CA CYS A 203 5.48 4.56 -14.26
C CYS A 203 4.25 4.70 -13.35
N ALA A 204 4.37 5.41 -12.25
CA ALA A 204 3.23 5.77 -11.39
C ALA A 204 2.54 7.07 -11.81
N ILE A 205 3.15 7.88 -12.69
CA ILE A 205 2.71 9.25 -12.96
C ILE A 205 2.03 9.32 -14.32
N HIS A 206 0.81 9.84 -14.34
CA HIS A 206 0.10 10.17 -15.56
C HIS A 206 0.46 11.58 -16.05
N GLU A 207 0.52 12.57 -15.14
CA GLU A 207 0.82 13.97 -15.46
C GLU A 207 1.57 14.66 -14.34
N VAL A 208 2.55 15.51 -14.70
CA VAL A 208 3.24 16.42 -13.78
C VAL A 208 2.82 17.84 -14.13
N ARG A 209 2.14 18.52 -13.22
CA ARG A 209 1.82 19.94 -13.32
C ARG A 209 2.70 20.76 -12.41
N TYR A 210 3.05 21.96 -12.87
CA TYR A 210 3.87 22.87 -12.08
C TYR A 210 3.48 24.33 -12.28
N GLY A 211 3.87 25.17 -11.34
CA GLY A 211 3.75 26.64 -11.40
C GLY A 211 4.92 27.29 -10.68
N TYR A 212 5.15 28.56 -10.97
CA TYR A 212 6.20 29.35 -10.34
C TYR A 212 5.62 30.23 -9.23
N ASP A 213 6.37 30.35 -8.16
CA ASP A 213 6.06 31.17 -6.98
C ASP A 213 4.68 30.82 -6.40
N ASP A 214 3.78 31.78 -6.26
CA ASP A 214 2.40 31.57 -5.79
C ASP A 214 1.37 31.44 -6.93
N GLY A 215 1.88 31.27 -8.17
CA GLY A 215 1.03 31.05 -9.34
C GLY A 215 0.42 29.65 -9.39
N PRO A 216 -0.60 29.47 -10.27
CA PRO A 216 -1.27 28.19 -10.43
C PRO A 216 -0.34 27.11 -11.02
N THR A 217 -0.61 25.84 -10.70
CA THR A 217 0.06 24.68 -11.33
C THR A 217 -0.60 24.36 -12.67
N ASP A 218 -0.47 25.26 -13.66
CA ASP A 218 -1.11 25.19 -14.96
C ASP A 218 -0.20 24.68 -16.08
N LYS A 219 1.10 24.63 -15.84
CA LYS A 219 2.11 24.14 -16.80
C LYS A 219 2.32 22.65 -16.66
N VAL A 220 2.61 21.98 -17.76
CA VAL A 220 2.87 20.54 -17.81
C VAL A 220 4.34 20.29 -18.11
N PHE A 221 4.96 19.43 -17.31
CA PHE A 221 6.26 18.86 -17.61
C PHE A 221 6.07 17.50 -18.30
N ALA A 222 6.60 17.37 -19.53
CA ALA A 222 6.49 16.14 -20.31
C ALA A 222 7.42 15.05 -19.76
N LEU A 223 6.83 13.98 -19.19
CA LEU A 223 7.57 12.81 -18.81
C LEU A 223 7.83 11.89 -20.01
N PRO A 224 8.99 11.20 -20.06
CA PRO A 224 9.16 10.10 -20.99
C PRO A 224 8.19 8.96 -20.66
N PRO A 225 7.84 8.09 -21.64
CA PRO A 225 6.97 6.95 -21.39
C PRO A 225 7.57 5.99 -20.35
N CYS A 226 6.67 5.31 -19.60
CA CYS A 226 7.09 4.20 -18.74
C CYS A 226 7.68 3.07 -19.55
N ASP A 227 8.83 2.54 -19.13
CA ASP A 227 9.39 1.31 -19.63
C ASP A 227 9.34 0.23 -18.54
N PRO A 228 8.43 -0.76 -18.63
CA PRO A 228 8.32 -1.82 -17.64
C PRO A 228 9.56 -2.73 -17.56
N ALA A 229 10.38 -2.79 -18.62
CA ALA A 229 11.61 -3.57 -18.64
C ALA A 229 12.73 -2.87 -17.84
N ASP A 230 12.77 -1.53 -17.90
CA ASP A 230 13.69 -0.69 -17.11
C ASP A 230 12.90 0.44 -16.41
N PRO A 231 12.10 0.11 -15.39
CA PRO A 231 11.13 1.04 -14.82
C PRO A 231 11.76 2.22 -14.06
N HIS A 232 13.02 2.09 -13.65
CA HIS A 232 13.75 3.12 -12.92
C HIS A 232 14.83 3.82 -13.76
N GLY A 233 15.14 3.30 -14.94
CA GLY A 233 16.11 3.89 -15.84
C GLY A 233 15.65 5.23 -16.38
N VAL A 234 16.55 6.21 -16.41
CA VAL A 234 16.31 7.50 -17.05
C VAL A 234 16.70 7.37 -18.52
N PRO A 235 15.76 7.52 -19.46
CA PRO A 235 16.10 7.41 -20.88
C PRO A 235 17.16 8.44 -21.28
N GLU A 236 18.13 8.03 -22.09
CA GLU A 236 19.28 8.87 -22.48
C GLU A 236 18.87 10.19 -23.13
N LYS A 237 17.78 10.20 -23.88
CA LYS A 237 17.25 11.39 -24.57
C LYS A 237 16.19 12.15 -23.76
N ALA A 238 15.96 11.80 -22.51
CA ALA A 238 14.96 12.47 -21.69
C ALA A 238 15.41 13.90 -21.35
N THR A 239 14.47 14.83 -21.43
CA THR A 239 14.67 16.18 -20.88
C THR A 239 14.57 16.08 -19.36
N ILE A 240 15.70 16.08 -18.66
CA ILE A 240 15.77 15.90 -17.21
C ILE A 240 15.72 17.20 -16.42
N TRP A 241 15.87 18.34 -17.07
CA TRP A 241 15.86 19.65 -16.46
C TRP A 241 15.24 20.72 -17.38
N MET A 242 14.89 21.85 -16.80
CA MET A 242 14.46 23.04 -17.53
C MET A 242 15.05 24.30 -16.87
N ASN A 243 15.16 25.37 -17.64
CA ASN A 243 15.52 26.69 -17.09
C ASN A 243 14.33 27.26 -16.32
N VAL A 244 14.64 27.89 -15.19
CA VAL A 244 13.67 28.62 -14.37
C VAL A 244 13.71 30.11 -14.75
N PRO A 245 12.54 30.78 -14.84
CA PRO A 245 12.52 32.22 -15.09
C PRO A 245 13.36 32.98 -14.05
N PRO A 246 14.06 34.07 -14.46
CA PRO A 246 14.83 34.87 -13.52
C PRO A 246 13.97 35.35 -12.33
N LYS A 247 14.56 35.35 -11.13
CA LYS A 247 13.94 35.76 -9.87
C LYS A 247 12.83 34.85 -9.34
N THR A 248 12.61 33.67 -9.91
CA THR A 248 11.72 32.68 -9.33
C THR A 248 12.22 32.27 -7.95
N ALA A 249 11.37 32.43 -6.93
CA ALA A 249 11.69 32.09 -5.55
C ALA A 249 11.29 30.66 -5.18
N ALA A 250 10.30 30.11 -5.87
CA ALA A 250 9.79 28.76 -5.62
C ALA A 250 9.12 28.15 -6.86
N MET A 251 8.95 26.84 -6.84
CA MET A 251 8.11 26.10 -7.79
C MET A 251 7.14 25.20 -7.02
N SER A 252 5.89 25.22 -7.39
CA SER A 252 4.90 24.27 -6.92
C SER A 252 4.73 23.14 -7.94
N VAL A 253 4.68 21.89 -7.48
CA VAL A 253 4.48 20.68 -8.31
C VAL A 253 3.29 19.88 -7.80
N LYS A 254 2.46 19.42 -8.72
CA LYS A 254 1.31 18.55 -8.45
C LYS A 254 1.34 17.38 -9.42
N LEU A 255 1.11 16.18 -8.89
CA LEU A 255 1.11 14.95 -9.66
C LEU A 255 -0.33 14.43 -9.83
N THR A 256 -0.62 13.93 -11.03
CA THR A 256 -1.75 13.02 -11.26
C THR A 256 -1.16 11.63 -11.49
N TYR A 257 -1.59 10.65 -10.70
CA TYR A 257 -1.12 9.27 -10.80
C TYR A 257 -1.90 8.48 -11.85
N VAL A 258 -1.36 7.35 -12.28
CA VAL A 258 -2.01 6.48 -13.29
C VAL A 258 -3.30 5.83 -12.79
N ASP A 259 -3.52 5.77 -11.47
CA ASP A 259 -4.78 5.34 -10.84
C ASP A 259 -5.86 6.44 -10.81
N GLY A 260 -5.57 7.63 -11.38
CA GLY A 260 -6.47 8.78 -11.43
C GLY A 260 -6.47 9.65 -10.17
N THR A 261 -5.79 9.25 -9.11
CA THR A 261 -5.67 10.07 -7.90
C THR A 261 -4.67 11.21 -8.11
N GLN A 262 -4.72 12.21 -7.26
CA GLN A 262 -3.85 13.38 -7.34
C GLN A 262 -3.14 13.61 -6.01
N SER A 263 -1.88 14.08 -6.08
CA SER A 263 -1.18 14.59 -4.92
C SER A 263 -1.70 15.95 -4.52
N GLU A 264 -1.36 16.40 -3.30
CA GLU A 264 -1.35 17.82 -3.00
C GLU A 264 -0.30 18.56 -3.84
N ALA A 265 -0.50 19.86 -4.07
CA ALA A 265 0.55 20.69 -4.63
C ALA A 265 1.65 20.90 -3.58
N ARG A 266 2.89 20.50 -3.92
CA ARG A 266 4.06 20.63 -3.06
C ARG A 266 4.93 21.80 -3.52
N LYS A 267 5.31 22.68 -2.59
CA LYS A 267 6.14 23.88 -2.86
C LYS A 267 7.60 23.60 -2.55
N PHE A 268 8.47 23.93 -3.49
CA PHE A 268 9.92 23.77 -3.42
C PHE A 268 10.57 25.16 -3.56
N ASN A 269 11.36 25.58 -2.58
CA ASN A 269 12.02 26.87 -2.61
C ASN A 269 13.32 26.78 -3.43
N ALA A 270 13.54 27.77 -4.29
CA ALA A 270 14.84 27.97 -4.95
C ALA A 270 15.90 28.38 -3.91
N PRO A 271 17.17 27.97 -4.07
CA PRO A 271 18.26 28.47 -3.22
C PRO A 271 18.37 29.97 -3.37
N LYS A 272 18.72 30.65 -2.27
CA LYS A 272 18.97 32.11 -2.22
C LYS A 272 20.33 32.43 -2.79
#